data_8b174f247384b32f583b746b2dfca7c0
#
_entry.id   8b174f247384b32f583b746b2dfca7c0
#
_cell.length_a   1.000
_cell.length_b   1.000
_cell.length_c   1.000
_cell.angle_alpha   90.00
_cell.angle_beta   90.00
_cell.angle_gamma   90.00
#
_symmetry.space_group_name_H-M   'P 1'
#
loop_
_entity.id
_entity.type
_entity.pdbx_description
1 polymer ?
#
loop_
_entity_poly.entity_id
_entity_poly.type
_entity_poly.pdbx_seq_one_letter_code
_entity_poly.pdbx_strand_id
1 'polypeptide(L)'
;MNHPFDLTGRVAIVTGANTGIGQAIGVALAQAGADVACVGRTAAEETAAQIRALGRRAAVIHADLATIEPVRRVVAETLEAFGRVDILVNNAGIIRRADAVDFSEEDWDAVIDTNLKSVFFLSQAAGRHMIAAGGGRIINIASMLTFQGGIRVPSYTAAKSGVGGLTKLLANEWAKHNVTVNAIAPGYIATSNTAALQADPERNRAIVERIPAGRWGAPTDLGGAAVFLASDAAAYVQGHVLAVDGGWLAR
;
A
#
# COMPACT_ATOMS: atom_id res chain seq x y z
N MET A 1 18.32 3.26 23.97
CA MET A 1 18.25 2.83 22.54
C MET A 1 16.78 2.74 22.17
N ASN A 2 16.35 3.43 21.12
CA ASN A 2 14.96 3.34 20.66
C ASN A 2 14.70 1.91 20.16
N HIS A 3 13.48 1.44 20.34
CA HIS A 3 13.06 0.14 19.83
C HIS A 3 13.14 0.14 18.29
N PRO A 4 13.71 -0.89 17.62
CA PRO A 4 13.95 -0.86 16.17
C PRO A 4 12.68 -0.69 15.31
N PHE A 5 11.51 -0.92 15.88
CA PHE A 5 10.19 -0.70 15.25
C PHE A 5 9.56 0.65 15.61
N ASP A 6 10.25 1.50 16.39
CA ASP A 6 9.75 2.82 16.77
C ASP A 6 9.76 3.77 15.57
N LEU A 7 8.59 4.39 15.30
CA LEU A 7 8.39 5.37 14.24
C LEU A 7 8.17 6.79 14.78
N THR A 8 8.46 7.02 16.07
CA THR A 8 8.31 8.34 16.70
C THR A 8 9.10 9.40 15.94
N GLY A 9 8.43 10.51 15.59
CA GLY A 9 9.01 11.61 14.84
C GLY A 9 9.09 11.38 13.33
N ARG A 10 8.59 10.27 12.80
CA ARG A 10 8.44 10.01 11.37
C ARG A 10 7.06 10.41 10.87
N VAL A 11 6.97 10.76 9.59
CA VAL A 11 5.74 11.12 8.90
C VAL A 11 5.49 10.16 7.75
N ALA A 12 4.31 9.56 7.73
CA ALA A 12 3.87 8.64 6.69
C ALA A 12 2.79 9.25 5.79
N ILE A 13 2.92 9.08 4.48
CA ILE A 13 1.83 9.22 3.51
C ILE A 13 1.23 7.84 3.30
N VAL A 14 -0.09 7.69 3.48
CA VAL A 14 -0.81 6.45 3.20
C VAL A 14 -1.92 6.74 2.20
N THR A 15 -1.84 6.14 1.00
CA THR A 15 -2.88 6.31 -0.02
C THR A 15 -3.98 5.27 0.11
N GLY A 16 -5.23 5.64 -0.20
CA GLY A 16 -6.39 4.79 0.05
C GLY A 16 -6.63 4.54 1.53
N ALA A 17 -6.31 5.53 2.37
CA ALA A 17 -6.35 5.43 3.83
C ALA A 17 -7.75 5.49 4.44
N ASN A 18 -8.79 5.68 3.62
CA ASN A 18 -10.16 5.87 4.10
C ASN A 18 -10.82 4.59 4.62
N THR A 19 -10.42 3.40 4.16
CA THR A 19 -11.00 2.10 4.56
C THR A 19 -10.01 0.96 4.39
N GLY A 20 -10.37 -0.21 4.93
CA GLY A 20 -9.71 -1.50 4.64
C GLY A 20 -8.22 -1.52 4.98
N ILE A 21 -7.41 -2.00 4.04
CA ILE A 21 -5.96 -2.18 4.24
C ILE A 21 -5.26 -0.85 4.53
N GLY A 22 -5.58 0.20 3.76
CA GLY A 22 -4.96 1.52 3.95
C GLY A 22 -5.26 2.12 5.31
N GLN A 23 -6.51 2.03 5.78
CA GLN A 23 -6.89 2.45 7.12
C GLN A 23 -6.11 1.67 8.19
N ALA A 24 -6.11 0.34 8.11
CA ALA A 24 -5.41 -0.51 9.09
C ALA A 24 -3.90 -0.24 9.13
N ILE A 25 -3.26 -0.04 7.97
CA ILE A 25 -1.84 0.32 7.89
C ILE A 25 -1.60 1.71 8.50
N GLY A 26 -2.42 2.71 8.16
CA GLY A 26 -2.30 4.07 8.71
C GLY A 26 -2.37 4.07 10.25
N VAL A 27 -3.34 3.34 10.81
CA VAL A 27 -3.49 3.19 12.27
C VAL A 27 -2.30 2.44 12.88
N ALA A 28 -1.81 1.35 12.25
CA ALA A 28 -0.68 0.60 12.75
C ALA A 28 0.63 1.43 12.77
N LEU A 29 0.88 2.25 11.73
CA LEU A 29 2.01 3.17 11.70
C LEU A 29 1.89 4.23 12.81
N ALA A 30 0.67 4.74 13.07
CA ALA A 30 0.43 5.68 14.16
C ALA A 30 0.63 5.02 15.55
N GLN A 31 0.19 3.78 15.75
CA GLN A 31 0.47 3.01 16.96
C GLN A 31 1.97 2.83 17.22
N ALA A 32 2.77 2.70 16.14
CA ALA A 32 4.23 2.64 16.22
C ALA A 32 4.89 4.03 16.38
N GLY A 33 4.14 5.12 16.41
CA GLY A 33 4.64 6.48 16.71
C GLY A 33 4.68 7.45 15.53
N ALA A 34 4.28 7.06 14.31
CA ALA A 34 4.28 7.94 13.16
C ALA A 34 3.10 8.94 13.17
N ASP A 35 3.33 10.14 12.63
CA ASP A 35 2.28 11.03 12.17
C ASP A 35 1.87 10.64 10.75
N VAL A 36 0.60 10.83 10.35
CA VAL A 36 0.08 10.25 9.09
C VAL A 36 -0.70 11.26 8.25
N ALA A 37 -0.31 11.39 6.99
CA ALA A 37 -1.14 11.99 5.93
C ALA A 37 -2.03 10.91 5.31
N CYS A 38 -3.32 10.99 5.57
CA CYS A 38 -4.34 10.07 5.08
C CYS A 38 -4.84 10.56 3.72
N VAL A 39 -4.42 9.91 2.64
CA VAL A 39 -4.73 10.31 1.27
C VAL A 39 -5.81 9.44 0.67
N GLY A 40 -6.83 10.04 0.06
CA GLY A 40 -7.89 9.28 -0.62
C GLY A 40 -8.81 10.14 -1.47
N ARG A 41 -9.53 9.49 -2.39
CA ARG A 41 -10.59 10.12 -3.18
C ARG A 41 -11.80 10.45 -2.32
N THR A 42 -12.08 9.64 -1.31
CA THR A 42 -13.06 9.91 -0.26
C THR A 42 -12.31 10.32 1.00
N ALA A 43 -12.83 11.28 1.73
CA ALA A 43 -12.21 11.78 2.96
C ALA A 43 -11.97 10.63 3.97
N ALA A 44 -10.81 10.62 4.59
CA ALA A 44 -10.38 9.61 5.54
C ALA A 44 -10.52 10.08 6.99
N GLU A 45 -11.61 10.78 7.31
CA GLU A 45 -11.82 11.40 8.62
C GLU A 45 -11.89 10.39 9.76
N GLU A 46 -12.52 9.23 9.53
CA GLU A 46 -12.56 8.18 10.53
C GLU A 46 -11.15 7.67 10.88
N THR A 47 -10.32 7.42 9.86
CA THR A 47 -8.94 7.01 10.06
C THR A 47 -8.13 8.09 10.77
N ALA A 48 -8.29 9.34 10.37
CA ALA A 48 -7.63 10.48 11.01
C ALA A 48 -8.06 10.64 12.48
N ALA A 49 -9.35 10.40 12.80
CA ALA A 49 -9.83 10.41 14.17
C ALA A 49 -9.20 9.30 15.02
N GLN A 50 -9.09 8.07 14.47
CA GLN A 50 -8.41 6.95 15.15
C GLN A 50 -6.93 7.28 15.42
N ILE A 51 -6.22 7.87 14.45
CA ILE A 51 -4.82 8.28 14.60
C ILE A 51 -4.66 9.37 15.67
N ARG A 52 -5.54 10.38 15.66
CA ARG A 52 -5.54 11.44 16.68
C ARG A 52 -5.83 10.90 18.09
N ALA A 53 -6.71 9.90 18.21
CA ALA A 53 -6.99 9.21 19.49
C ALA A 53 -5.77 8.48 20.07
N LEU A 54 -4.79 8.10 19.21
CA LEU A 54 -3.49 7.55 19.61
C LEU A 54 -2.46 8.64 19.99
N GLY A 55 -2.87 9.91 20.05
CA GLY A 55 -1.97 11.04 20.35
C GLY A 55 -1.04 11.41 19.19
N ARG A 56 -1.33 10.98 17.95
CA ARG A 56 -0.54 11.31 16.76
C ARG A 56 -1.22 12.37 15.92
N ARG A 57 -0.46 13.11 15.12
CA ARG A 57 -1.02 14.07 14.17
C ARG A 57 -1.54 13.34 12.94
N ALA A 58 -2.68 13.79 12.41
CA ALA A 58 -3.26 13.29 11.17
C ALA A 58 -3.71 14.45 10.29
N ALA A 59 -3.30 14.45 9.02
CA ALA A 59 -3.84 15.31 7.97
C ALA A 59 -4.68 14.48 6.99
N VAL A 60 -5.79 15.02 6.51
CA VAL A 60 -6.60 14.39 5.46
C VAL A 60 -6.37 15.14 4.17
N ILE A 61 -5.88 14.43 3.15
CA ILE A 61 -5.59 15.00 1.84
C ILE A 61 -6.50 14.34 0.80
N HIS A 62 -7.35 15.15 0.17
CA HIS A 62 -8.21 14.65 -0.90
C HIS A 62 -7.42 14.56 -2.22
N ALA A 63 -7.32 13.36 -2.80
CA ALA A 63 -6.66 13.13 -4.07
C ALA A 63 -7.28 11.96 -4.84
N ASP A 64 -7.62 12.18 -6.10
CA ASP A 64 -7.97 11.11 -7.04
C ASP A 64 -6.71 10.70 -7.80
N LEU A 65 -6.19 9.52 -7.48
CA LEU A 65 -4.99 8.98 -8.07
C LEU A 65 -5.24 8.24 -9.41
N ALA A 66 -6.44 8.34 -9.98
CA ALA A 66 -6.69 7.96 -11.37
C ALA A 66 -5.97 8.91 -12.36
N THR A 67 -5.50 10.06 -11.88
CA THR A 67 -4.67 10.99 -12.64
C THR A 67 -3.37 11.27 -11.88
N ILE A 68 -2.36 11.79 -12.59
CA ILE A 68 -1.07 12.18 -11.98
C ILE A 68 -1.07 13.62 -11.46
N GLU A 69 -2.13 14.39 -11.74
CA GLU A 69 -2.23 15.80 -11.33
C GLU A 69 -2.03 15.97 -9.82
N PRO A 70 -2.70 15.20 -8.92
CA PRO A 70 -2.58 15.43 -7.49
C PRO A 70 -1.27 14.91 -6.87
N VAL A 71 -0.46 14.17 -7.61
CA VAL A 71 0.73 13.49 -7.07
C VAL A 71 1.70 14.45 -6.38
N ARG A 72 2.04 15.57 -7.04
CA ARG A 72 2.94 16.56 -6.46
C ARG A 72 2.31 17.31 -5.30
N ARG A 73 1.01 17.56 -5.39
CA ARG A 73 0.22 18.25 -4.36
C ARG A 73 0.17 17.41 -3.08
N VAL A 74 -0.02 16.10 -3.16
CA VAL A 74 -0.03 15.20 -1.99
C VAL A 74 1.27 15.32 -1.19
N VAL A 75 2.43 15.31 -1.85
CA VAL A 75 3.73 15.48 -1.17
C VAL A 75 3.87 16.88 -0.59
N ALA A 76 3.49 17.93 -1.36
CA ALA A 76 3.59 19.32 -0.91
C ALA A 76 2.70 19.60 0.31
N GLU A 77 1.44 19.18 0.31
CA GLU A 77 0.53 19.34 1.44
C GLU A 77 0.99 18.55 2.68
N THR A 78 1.61 17.37 2.48
CA THR A 78 2.21 16.63 3.59
C THR A 78 3.39 17.39 4.20
N LEU A 79 4.25 17.97 3.36
CA LEU A 79 5.38 18.79 3.82
C LEU A 79 4.89 20.07 4.55
N GLU A 80 3.83 20.68 4.06
CA GLU A 80 3.20 21.85 4.72
C GLU A 80 2.65 21.49 6.11
N ALA A 81 1.96 20.34 6.22
CA ALA A 81 1.33 19.90 7.47
C ALA A 81 2.33 19.41 8.52
N PHE A 82 3.42 18.77 8.11
CA PHE A 82 4.31 18.05 9.02
C PHE A 82 5.80 18.44 8.93
N GLY A 83 6.22 19.14 7.88
CA GLY A 83 7.60 19.54 7.65
C GLY A 83 8.52 18.47 7.06
N ARG A 84 8.04 17.24 6.89
CA ARG A 84 8.83 16.10 6.40
C ARG A 84 7.98 14.99 5.80
N VAL A 85 8.60 14.10 5.03
CA VAL A 85 8.03 12.85 4.55
C VAL A 85 9.09 11.75 4.69
N ASP A 86 8.84 10.77 5.54
CA ASP A 86 9.77 9.66 5.81
C ASP A 86 9.31 8.34 5.24
N ILE A 87 7.98 8.15 5.18
CA ILE A 87 7.37 6.88 4.78
C ILE A 87 6.31 7.18 3.73
N LEU A 88 6.30 6.39 2.64
CA LEU A 88 5.23 6.36 1.66
C LEU A 88 4.64 4.96 1.58
N VAL A 89 3.32 4.84 1.76
CA VAL A 89 2.56 3.61 1.52
C VAL A 89 1.67 3.80 0.31
N ASN A 90 2.02 3.20 -0.81
CA ASN A 90 1.23 3.15 -2.03
C ASN A 90 0.19 2.02 -1.92
N ASN A 91 -0.97 2.32 -1.33
CA ASN A 91 -2.05 1.34 -1.13
C ASN A 91 -3.27 1.60 -2.01
N ALA A 92 -3.53 2.82 -2.43
CA ALA A 92 -4.68 3.11 -3.30
C ALA A 92 -4.72 2.19 -4.51
N GLY A 93 -5.91 1.67 -4.81
CA GLY A 93 -6.07 0.77 -5.95
C GLY A 93 -7.52 0.40 -6.18
N ILE A 94 -7.81 0.06 -7.41
CA ILE A 94 -9.11 -0.40 -7.88
C ILE A 94 -8.97 -1.75 -8.58
N ILE A 95 -10.08 -2.46 -8.73
CA ILE A 95 -10.15 -3.70 -9.49
C ILE A 95 -11.33 -3.63 -10.46
N ARG A 96 -11.13 -4.12 -11.69
CA ARG A 96 -12.15 -4.32 -12.69
C ARG A 96 -12.18 -5.79 -13.10
N ARG A 97 -13.37 -6.33 -13.37
CA ARG A 97 -13.53 -7.76 -13.61
C ARG A 97 -14.37 -8.00 -14.85
N ALA A 98 -13.76 -8.57 -15.89
CA ALA A 98 -14.42 -9.13 -17.07
C ALA A 98 -13.56 -10.25 -17.63
N ASP A 99 -14.11 -11.08 -18.50
CA ASP A 99 -13.32 -12.07 -19.23
C ASP A 99 -12.29 -11.35 -20.11
N ALA A 100 -11.10 -11.93 -20.28
CA ALA A 100 -10.01 -11.24 -20.96
C ALA A 100 -10.31 -10.88 -22.41
N VAL A 101 -11.17 -11.67 -23.07
CA VAL A 101 -11.60 -11.44 -24.46
C VAL A 101 -12.57 -10.25 -24.61
N ASP A 102 -13.25 -9.86 -23.51
CA ASP A 102 -14.26 -8.80 -23.48
C ASP A 102 -13.81 -7.61 -22.61
N PHE A 103 -12.54 -7.57 -22.18
CA PHE A 103 -12.06 -6.54 -21.28
C PHE A 103 -11.90 -5.20 -22.02
N SER A 104 -12.54 -4.15 -21.52
CA SER A 104 -12.52 -2.84 -22.18
C SER A 104 -11.20 -2.08 -21.96
N GLU A 105 -10.87 -1.21 -22.92
CA GLU A 105 -9.73 -0.29 -22.80
C GLU A 105 -9.92 0.69 -21.63
N GLU A 106 -11.14 1.20 -21.43
CA GLU A 106 -11.49 2.08 -20.32
C GLU A 106 -11.19 1.44 -18.96
N ASP A 107 -11.60 0.19 -18.73
CA ASP A 107 -11.32 -0.54 -17.50
C ASP A 107 -9.83 -0.89 -17.35
N TRP A 108 -9.15 -1.12 -18.48
CA TRP A 108 -7.72 -1.33 -18.49
C TRP A 108 -6.99 -0.08 -18.02
N ASP A 109 -7.24 1.07 -18.65
CA ASP A 109 -6.59 2.34 -18.37
C ASP A 109 -6.85 2.81 -16.93
N ALA A 110 -8.11 2.72 -16.49
CA ALA A 110 -8.49 3.08 -15.11
C ALA A 110 -7.67 2.32 -14.05
N VAL A 111 -7.45 1.02 -14.27
CA VAL A 111 -6.66 0.18 -13.35
C VAL A 111 -5.17 0.48 -13.47
N ILE A 112 -4.64 0.61 -14.67
CA ILE A 112 -3.21 0.90 -14.88
C ILE A 112 -2.86 2.28 -14.33
N ASP A 113 -3.67 3.30 -14.59
CA ASP A 113 -3.43 4.65 -14.10
C ASP A 113 -3.45 4.69 -12.57
N THR A 114 -4.44 4.06 -11.93
CA THR A 114 -4.57 4.06 -10.46
C THR A 114 -3.55 3.14 -9.78
N ASN A 115 -3.34 1.92 -10.28
CA ASN A 115 -2.61 0.89 -9.53
C ASN A 115 -1.12 0.78 -9.88
N LEU A 116 -0.68 1.40 -10.99
CA LEU A 116 0.71 1.31 -11.45
C LEU A 116 1.32 2.69 -11.72
N LYS A 117 0.70 3.48 -12.58
CA LYS A 117 1.22 4.80 -12.97
C LYS A 117 1.30 5.75 -11.78
N SER A 118 0.23 5.85 -10.98
CA SER A 118 0.22 6.67 -9.77
C SER A 118 1.28 6.22 -8.76
N VAL A 119 1.47 4.90 -8.60
CA VAL A 119 2.49 4.32 -7.71
C VAL A 119 3.89 4.79 -8.11
N PHE A 120 4.21 4.74 -9.41
CA PHE A 120 5.52 5.20 -9.88
C PHE A 120 5.73 6.70 -9.63
N PHE A 121 4.79 7.54 -10.06
CA PHE A 121 4.97 8.99 -9.96
C PHE A 121 4.91 9.52 -8.53
N LEU A 122 4.10 8.89 -7.64
CA LEU A 122 4.09 9.26 -6.23
C LEU A 122 5.38 8.81 -5.54
N SER A 123 5.89 7.60 -5.86
CA SER A 123 7.21 7.15 -5.41
C SER A 123 8.31 8.08 -5.90
N GLN A 124 8.25 8.55 -7.14
CA GLN A 124 9.22 9.52 -7.70
C GLN A 124 9.17 10.85 -6.94
N ALA A 125 7.97 11.39 -6.67
CA ALA A 125 7.81 12.66 -5.98
C ALA A 125 8.30 12.59 -4.52
N ALA A 126 7.89 11.55 -3.77
CA ALA A 126 8.37 11.31 -2.43
C ALA A 126 9.86 10.96 -2.39
N GLY A 127 10.33 10.13 -3.33
CA GLY A 127 11.73 9.71 -3.43
C GLY A 127 12.69 10.87 -3.65
N ARG A 128 12.33 11.88 -4.44
CA ARG A 128 13.14 13.11 -4.58
C ARG A 128 13.35 13.81 -3.24
N HIS A 129 12.28 13.92 -2.43
CA HIS A 129 12.37 14.51 -1.09
C HIS A 129 13.20 13.63 -0.15
N MET A 130 12.93 12.31 -0.12
CA MET A 130 13.62 11.37 0.74
C MET A 130 15.14 11.30 0.44
N ILE A 131 15.53 11.30 -0.82
CA ILE A 131 16.95 11.34 -1.25
C ILE A 131 17.62 12.62 -0.76
N ALA A 132 16.97 13.78 -0.94
CA ALA A 132 17.50 15.05 -0.48
C ALA A 132 17.58 15.15 1.05
N ALA A 133 16.66 14.48 1.76
CA ALA A 133 16.61 14.41 3.23
C ALA A 133 17.57 13.34 3.83
N GLY A 134 18.22 12.52 2.98
CA GLY A 134 19.19 11.51 3.40
C GLY A 134 18.60 10.14 3.78
N GLY A 135 17.34 9.88 3.44
CA GLY A 135 16.72 8.56 3.61
C GLY A 135 15.19 8.56 3.61
N GLY A 136 14.60 7.38 3.49
CA GLY A 136 13.16 7.18 3.50
C GLY A 136 12.76 5.72 3.35
N ARG A 137 11.46 5.44 3.41
CA ARG A 137 10.87 4.11 3.31
C ARG A 137 9.67 4.14 2.38
N ILE A 138 9.70 3.35 1.31
CA ILE A 138 8.57 3.22 0.37
C ILE A 138 8.04 1.80 0.44
N ILE A 139 6.75 1.66 0.69
CA ILE A 139 6.03 0.38 0.79
C ILE A 139 4.92 0.38 -0.25
N ASN A 140 5.03 -0.51 -1.22
CA ASN A 140 4.01 -0.69 -2.24
C ASN A 140 3.06 -1.83 -1.84
N ILE A 141 1.76 -1.63 -1.95
CA ILE A 141 0.82 -2.73 -1.79
C ILE A 141 0.67 -3.44 -3.13
N ALA A 142 1.37 -4.56 -3.24
CA ALA A 142 1.35 -5.49 -4.36
C ALA A 142 0.12 -6.43 -4.26
N SER A 143 0.26 -7.68 -4.63
CA SER A 143 -0.75 -8.73 -4.55
C SER A 143 -0.09 -10.10 -4.68
N MET A 144 -0.78 -11.18 -4.31
CA MET A 144 -0.43 -12.52 -4.76
C MET A 144 -0.29 -12.59 -6.30
N LEU A 145 -1.04 -11.75 -7.04
CA LEU A 145 -0.95 -11.66 -8.49
C LEU A 145 0.37 -11.05 -9.01
N THR A 146 1.25 -10.63 -8.13
CA THR A 146 2.64 -10.34 -8.47
C THR A 146 3.44 -11.62 -8.76
N PHE A 147 3.01 -12.75 -8.20
CA PHE A 147 3.70 -14.05 -8.30
C PHE A 147 2.94 -15.08 -9.15
N GLN A 148 1.63 -14.91 -9.31
CA GLN A 148 0.76 -15.84 -10.03
C GLN A 148 -0.25 -15.11 -10.90
N GLY A 149 -0.89 -15.81 -11.85
CA GLY A 149 -1.99 -15.27 -12.64
C GLY A 149 -3.29 -15.16 -11.85
N GLY A 150 -4.16 -14.25 -12.29
CA GLY A 150 -5.54 -14.15 -11.83
C GLY A 150 -6.53 -14.56 -12.93
N ILE A 151 -7.81 -14.69 -12.59
CA ILE A 151 -8.90 -14.96 -13.51
C ILE A 151 -9.81 -13.74 -13.54
N ARG A 152 -10.16 -13.25 -14.76
CA ARG A 152 -11.07 -12.11 -14.99
C ARG A 152 -10.55 -10.76 -14.45
N VAL A 153 -9.25 -10.62 -14.27
CA VAL A 153 -8.61 -9.40 -13.74
C VAL A 153 -7.32 -9.06 -14.51
N PRO A 154 -7.37 -8.92 -15.85
CA PRO A 154 -6.15 -8.77 -16.66
C PRO A 154 -5.34 -7.53 -16.31
N SER A 155 -5.96 -6.35 -16.28
CA SER A 155 -5.26 -5.10 -15.94
C SER A 155 -4.75 -5.07 -14.50
N TYR A 156 -5.49 -5.65 -13.55
CA TYR A 156 -5.04 -5.72 -12.16
C TYR A 156 -3.83 -6.65 -12.01
N THR A 157 -3.83 -7.79 -12.70
CA THR A 157 -2.66 -8.69 -12.74
C THR A 157 -1.45 -8.00 -13.34
N ALA A 158 -1.60 -7.33 -14.48
CA ALA A 158 -0.54 -6.57 -15.13
C ALA A 158 0.01 -5.47 -14.20
N ALA A 159 -0.88 -4.67 -13.59
CA ALA A 159 -0.49 -3.60 -12.67
C ALA A 159 0.27 -4.13 -11.45
N LYS A 160 -0.21 -5.18 -10.79
CA LYS A 160 0.42 -5.72 -9.59
C LYS A 160 1.75 -6.46 -9.89
N SER A 161 1.87 -7.09 -11.05
CA SER A 161 3.16 -7.59 -11.56
C SER A 161 4.13 -6.45 -11.82
N GLY A 162 3.67 -5.37 -12.46
CA GLY A 162 4.44 -4.15 -12.70
C GLY A 162 4.92 -3.49 -11.40
N VAL A 163 4.09 -3.43 -10.35
CA VAL A 163 4.46 -2.92 -9.02
C VAL A 163 5.63 -3.73 -8.44
N GLY A 164 5.63 -5.06 -8.59
CA GLY A 164 6.75 -5.91 -8.18
C GLY A 164 8.06 -5.56 -8.91
N GLY A 165 7.98 -5.31 -10.22
CA GLY A 165 9.11 -4.86 -11.04
C GLY A 165 9.62 -3.48 -10.62
N LEU A 166 8.71 -2.50 -10.46
CA LEU A 166 9.05 -1.14 -10.00
C LEU A 166 9.68 -1.14 -8.61
N THR A 167 9.20 -1.99 -7.70
CA THR A 167 9.78 -2.14 -6.36
C THR A 167 11.25 -2.50 -6.42
N LYS A 168 11.62 -3.46 -7.28
CA LYS A 168 13.01 -3.88 -7.48
C LYS A 168 13.85 -2.80 -8.16
N LEU A 169 13.31 -2.16 -9.21
CA LEU A 169 13.98 -1.08 -9.92
C LEU A 169 14.36 0.06 -8.98
N LEU A 170 13.36 0.60 -8.26
CA LEU A 170 13.56 1.75 -7.38
C LEU A 170 14.47 1.41 -6.19
N ALA A 171 14.39 0.19 -5.67
CA ALA A 171 15.32 -0.29 -4.65
C ALA A 171 16.77 -0.28 -5.13
N ASN A 172 17.03 -0.77 -6.34
CA ASN A 172 18.37 -0.79 -6.93
C ASN A 172 18.94 0.62 -7.13
N GLU A 173 18.12 1.57 -7.58
CA GLU A 173 18.57 2.94 -7.82
C GLU A 173 18.78 3.75 -6.54
N TRP A 174 17.91 3.54 -5.51
CA TRP A 174 17.80 4.45 -4.36
C TRP A 174 18.42 3.91 -3.07
N ALA A 175 18.81 2.64 -3.01
CA ALA A 175 19.44 2.04 -1.84
C ALA A 175 20.68 2.82 -1.36
N LYS A 176 21.53 3.30 -2.28
CA LYS A 176 22.71 4.13 -1.97
C LYS A 176 22.39 5.47 -1.31
N HIS A 177 21.13 5.91 -1.39
CA HIS A 177 20.63 7.13 -0.76
C HIS A 177 19.88 6.85 0.55
N ASN A 178 20.01 5.63 1.12
CA ASN A 178 19.28 5.21 2.32
C ASN A 178 17.75 5.25 2.15
N VAL A 179 17.25 5.09 0.92
CA VAL A 179 15.82 4.94 0.64
C VAL A 179 15.56 3.45 0.37
N THR A 180 14.76 2.81 1.25
CA THR A 180 14.34 1.43 1.00
C THR A 180 13.03 1.41 0.24
N VAL A 181 12.92 0.53 -0.74
CA VAL A 181 11.69 0.32 -1.50
C VAL A 181 11.33 -1.16 -1.46
N ASN A 182 10.21 -1.47 -0.81
CA ASN A 182 9.71 -2.83 -0.65
C ASN A 182 8.22 -2.90 -0.96
N ALA A 183 7.68 -4.10 -1.04
CA ALA A 183 6.25 -4.30 -1.22
C ALA A 183 5.70 -5.32 -0.23
N ILE A 184 4.41 -5.19 0.08
CA ILE A 184 3.60 -6.21 0.74
C ILE A 184 2.66 -6.80 -0.30
N ALA A 185 2.59 -8.12 -0.39
CA ALA A 185 1.65 -8.85 -1.22
C ALA A 185 0.57 -9.48 -0.33
N PRO A 186 -0.59 -8.82 -0.17
CA PRO A 186 -1.69 -9.38 0.60
C PRO A 186 -2.26 -10.63 -0.06
N GLY A 187 -2.68 -11.59 0.77
CA GLY A 187 -3.54 -12.69 0.38
C GLY A 187 -4.99 -12.26 0.22
N TYR A 188 -5.90 -13.17 0.49
CA TYR A 188 -7.34 -12.89 0.54
C TYR A 188 -7.69 -12.19 1.85
N ILE A 189 -7.83 -10.87 1.79
CA ILE A 189 -8.17 -10.01 2.93
C ILE A 189 -9.64 -9.61 2.85
N ALA A 190 -10.34 -9.67 3.98
CA ALA A 190 -11.74 -9.27 4.11
C ALA A 190 -11.87 -7.73 4.02
N THR A 191 -12.24 -7.24 2.84
CA THR A 191 -12.45 -5.83 2.52
C THR A 191 -13.65 -5.67 1.59
N SER A 192 -14.05 -4.42 1.32
CA SER A 192 -15.09 -4.14 0.32
C SER A 192 -14.78 -4.71 -1.07
N ASN A 193 -13.51 -4.74 -1.48
CA ASN A 193 -13.08 -5.29 -2.78
C ASN A 193 -13.28 -6.81 -2.90
N THR A 194 -13.40 -7.51 -1.78
CA THR A 194 -13.57 -8.97 -1.72
C THR A 194 -14.96 -9.38 -1.21
N ALA A 195 -15.83 -8.43 -0.87
CA ALA A 195 -17.16 -8.70 -0.29
C ALA A 195 -18.01 -9.65 -1.17
N ALA A 196 -17.99 -9.45 -2.49
CA ALA A 196 -18.73 -10.33 -3.42
C ALA A 196 -18.20 -11.79 -3.41
N LEU A 197 -16.90 -11.99 -3.20
CA LEU A 197 -16.31 -13.33 -3.09
C LEU A 197 -16.66 -14.00 -1.76
N GLN A 198 -16.78 -13.22 -0.69
CA GLN A 198 -17.16 -13.70 0.63
C GLN A 198 -18.66 -14.03 0.70
N ALA A 199 -19.49 -13.28 -0.03
CA ALA A 199 -20.93 -13.48 -0.10
C ALA A 199 -21.35 -14.70 -0.95
N ASP A 200 -20.47 -15.19 -1.83
CA ASP A 200 -20.70 -16.41 -2.63
C ASP A 200 -20.22 -17.63 -1.81
N PRO A 201 -21.13 -18.53 -1.37
CA PRO A 201 -20.75 -19.63 -0.50
C PRO A 201 -19.75 -20.62 -1.12
N GLU A 202 -19.84 -20.87 -2.42
CA GLU A 202 -18.95 -21.81 -3.12
C GLU A 202 -17.56 -21.20 -3.27
N ARG A 203 -17.48 -19.95 -3.70
CA ARG A 203 -16.22 -19.22 -3.84
C ARG A 203 -15.55 -19.01 -2.50
N ASN A 204 -16.31 -18.63 -1.49
CA ASN A 204 -15.80 -18.44 -0.13
C ASN A 204 -15.18 -19.73 0.40
N ARG A 205 -15.91 -20.86 0.31
CA ARG A 205 -15.42 -22.16 0.74
C ARG A 205 -14.13 -22.56 0.01
N ALA A 206 -14.13 -22.49 -1.33
CA ALA A 206 -12.96 -22.86 -2.15
C ALA A 206 -11.73 -22.00 -1.81
N ILE A 207 -11.92 -20.70 -1.50
CA ILE A 207 -10.84 -19.82 -1.08
C ILE A 207 -10.32 -20.21 0.30
N VAL A 208 -11.19 -20.39 1.29
CA VAL A 208 -10.80 -20.70 2.68
C VAL A 208 -10.11 -22.06 2.76
N GLU A 209 -10.61 -23.09 2.05
CA GLU A 209 -10.00 -24.42 1.99
C GLU A 209 -8.57 -24.40 1.41
N ARG A 210 -8.27 -23.45 0.54
CA ARG A 210 -6.94 -23.28 -0.04
C ARG A 210 -5.99 -22.47 0.84
N ILE A 211 -6.48 -21.63 1.75
CA ILE A 211 -5.63 -20.85 2.66
C ILE A 211 -5.16 -21.76 3.81
N PRO A 212 -3.85 -22.05 3.98
CA PRO A 212 -3.37 -22.89 5.08
C PRO A 212 -3.78 -22.38 6.48
N ALA A 213 -3.85 -21.07 6.66
CA ALA A 213 -4.33 -20.47 7.91
C ALA A 213 -5.84 -20.67 8.18
N GLY A 214 -6.61 -21.24 7.23
CA GLY A 214 -8.02 -21.62 7.39
C GLY A 214 -8.99 -20.44 7.50
N ARG A 215 -8.57 -19.22 7.20
CA ARG A 215 -9.39 -18.01 7.30
C ARG A 215 -9.00 -16.95 6.27
N TRP A 216 -9.91 -16.06 5.99
CA TRP A 216 -9.60 -14.76 5.39
C TRP A 216 -8.67 -13.97 6.33
N GLY A 217 -7.74 -13.22 5.76
CA GLY A 217 -6.99 -12.24 6.49
C GLY A 217 -7.87 -11.02 6.85
N ALA A 218 -7.60 -10.40 7.99
CA ALA A 218 -8.16 -9.10 8.33
C ALA A 218 -7.21 -7.98 7.83
N PRO A 219 -7.71 -6.77 7.53
CA PRO A 219 -6.85 -5.63 7.20
C PRO A 219 -5.73 -5.40 8.22
N THR A 220 -5.98 -5.65 9.49
CA THR A 220 -5.02 -5.52 10.60
C THR A 220 -3.86 -6.52 10.51
N ASP A 221 -4.02 -7.65 9.83
CA ASP A 221 -2.92 -8.63 9.62
C ASP A 221 -1.75 -8.03 8.81
N LEU A 222 -2.00 -6.92 8.07
CA LEU A 222 -0.97 -6.23 7.27
C LEU A 222 -0.18 -5.18 8.09
N GLY A 223 -0.72 -4.75 9.23
CA GLY A 223 -0.15 -3.65 10.03
C GLY A 223 1.28 -3.93 10.50
N GLY A 224 1.53 -5.12 11.06
CA GLY A 224 2.86 -5.51 11.53
C GLY A 224 3.92 -5.54 10.43
N ALA A 225 3.56 -6.04 9.23
CA ALA A 225 4.46 -6.04 8.08
C ALA A 225 4.76 -4.61 7.60
N ALA A 226 3.77 -3.71 7.61
CA ALA A 226 3.96 -2.31 7.25
C ALA A 226 4.87 -1.58 8.25
N VAL A 227 4.68 -1.79 9.55
CA VAL A 227 5.54 -1.22 10.60
C VAL A 227 6.98 -1.75 10.46
N PHE A 228 7.16 -3.05 10.24
CA PHE A 228 8.48 -3.63 9.99
C PHE A 228 9.19 -2.93 8.83
N LEU A 229 8.56 -2.88 7.65
CA LEU A 229 9.17 -2.30 6.45
C LEU A 229 9.37 -0.77 6.54
N ALA A 230 8.58 -0.07 7.38
CA ALA A 230 8.71 1.35 7.64
C ALA A 230 9.82 1.70 8.64
N SER A 231 10.28 0.73 9.42
CA SER A 231 11.16 0.92 10.57
C SER A 231 12.65 0.66 10.26
N ASP A 232 13.50 0.93 11.22
CA ASP A 232 14.93 0.63 11.13
C ASP A 232 15.22 -0.88 11.23
N ALA A 233 14.27 -1.70 11.72
CA ALA A 233 14.36 -3.16 11.69
C ALA A 233 14.47 -3.72 10.25
N ALA A 234 14.01 -2.98 9.25
CA ALA A 234 14.09 -3.35 7.84
C ALA A 234 15.17 -2.57 7.05
N ALA A 235 16.13 -1.93 7.72
CA ALA A 235 17.12 -1.06 7.08
C ALA A 235 17.94 -1.76 5.97
N TYR A 236 18.10 -3.07 6.04
CA TYR A 236 18.82 -3.87 5.02
C TYR A 236 17.89 -4.69 4.11
N VAL A 237 16.57 -4.48 4.21
CA VAL A 237 15.57 -5.11 3.32
C VAL A 237 15.33 -4.22 2.13
N GLN A 238 15.64 -4.70 0.91
CA GLN A 238 15.57 -3.93 -0.33
C GLN A 238 14.96 -4.76 -1.48
N GLY A 239 14.01 -4.16 -2.19
CA GLY A 239 13.40 -4.75 -3.38
C GLY A 239 12.58 -6.02 -3.10
N HIS A 240 12.25 -6.28 -1.83
CA HIS A 240 11.52 -7.46 -1.42
C HIS A 240 10.01 -7.30 -1.60
N VAL A 241 9.34 -8.37 -2.00
CA VAL A 241 7.88 -8.48 -2.01
C VAL A 241 7.47 -9.48 -0.93
N LEU A 242 7.08 -8.97 0.22
CA LEU A 242 6.71 -9.76 1.40
C LEU A 242 5.27 -10.27 1.27
N ALA A 243 5.08 -11.57 1.14
CA ALA A 243 3.76 -12.17 1.17
C ALA A 243 3.18 -12.18 2.59
N VAL A 244 1.94 -11.67 2.72
CA VAL A 244 1.14 -11.74 3.96
C VAL A 244 -0.22 -12.32 3.57
N ASP A 245 -0.28 -13.65 3.43
CA ASP A 245 -1.32 -14.35 2.67
C ASP A 245 -1.88 -15.60 3.36
N GLY A 246 -1.53 -15.83 4.63
CA GLY A 246 -1.96 -17.01 5.37
C GLY A 246 -1.41 -18.33 4.82
N GLY A 247 -0.33 -18.28 4.03
CA GLY A 247 0.33 -19.44 3.43
C GLY A 247 -0.19 -19.79 2.04
N TRP A 248 -1.01 -18.97 1.40
CA TRP A 248 -1.56 -19.22 0.07
C TRP A 248 -0.49 -19.54 -0.98
N LEU A 249 0.62 -18.80 -0.99
CA LEU A 249 1.74 -18.99 -1.94
C LEU A 249 2.72 -20.07 -1.53
N ALA A 250 2.57 -20.65 -0.35
CA ALA A 250 3.48 -21.69 0.16
C ALA A 250 3.14 -23.09 -0.38
N ARG A 251 2.02 -23.26 -1.10
CA ARG A 251 1.58 -24.53 -1.68
C ARG A 251 0.96 -24.37 -3.08
#